data_779fe7e0e19b87801272f1520566f9d4
#
_entry.id   779fe7e0e19b87801272f1520566f9d4
#
_cell.length_a   1.000
_cell.length_b   1.000
_cell.length_c   1.000
_cell.angle_alpha   90.00
_cell.angle_beta   90.00
_cell.angle_gamma   90.00
#
_symmetry.space_group_name_H-M   'P 1'
#
loop_
_entity.id
_entity.type
_entity.pdbx_description
1 polymer ?
#
loop_
_entity_poly.entity_id
_entity_poly.type
_entity_poly.pdbx_seq_one_letter_code
_entity_poly.pdbx_strand_id
1 'polypeptide(L)'
;IERKSENAEDNATLVILAFSGGGTRAAAFSYGVLETLRDMQVTTKSGREVRVLDTVDVITGISGGSFTALAFGLHGEKLFDIYEASFLKRNVQGELVKRALDPFNWPSLASSGWGRSELAANMYDEILFNGATFKDLKRDGPRILVSATDLADGTRLIFNPDNFDVLCTDL
;
A
#
# COMPACT_ATOMS: atom_id res chain seq x y z
N ILE A 1 -1.30 6.07 -17.95
CA ILE A 1 -2.51 5.95 -17.10
C ILE A 1 -3.70 6.05 -18.03
N GLU A 2 -4.33 4.92 -18.34
CA GLU A 2 -5.63 4.95 -19.01
C GLU A 2 -6.67 5.41 -18.00
N ARG A 3 -7.29 6.56 -18.26
CA ARG A 3 -8.33 7.11 -17.40
C ARG A 3 -9.67 6.46 -17.71
N LYS A 4 -10.44 6.19 -16.66
CA LYS A 4 -11.74 5.50 -16.75
C LYS A 4 -12.88 6.32 -17.36
N SER A 5 -12.71 7.62 -17.56
CA SER A 5 -13.77 8.47 -18.11
C SER A 5 -13.66 8.60 -19.63
N GLU A 6 -14.75 8.34 -20.34
CA GLU A 6 -14.87 8.58 -21.79
C GLU A 6 -14.92 10.09 -22.11
N ASN A 7 -15.17 10.95 -21.11
CA ASN A 7 -15.24 12.40 -21.28
C ASN A 7 -13.88 13.03 -21.00
N ALA A 8 -13.27 13.66 -22.01
CA ALA A 8 -11.97 14.32 -21.92
C ALA A 8 -11.94 15.46 -20.87
N GLU A 9 -13.05 16.13 -20.60
CA GLU A 9 -13.15 17.19 -19.60
C GLU A 9 -13.05 16.65 -18.17
N ASP A 10 -13.61 15.48 -17.90
CA ASP A 10 -13.54 14.81 -16.60
C ASP A 10 -12.12 14.29 -16.31
N ASN A 11 -11.33 14.02 -17.37
CA ASN A 11 -9.96 13.55 -17.28
C ASN A 11 -8.91 14.67 -17.15
N ALA A 12 -9.32 15.94 -17.11
CA ALA A 12 -8.43 17.09 -17.06
C ALA A 12 -7.74 17.28 -15.69
N THR A 13 -8.24 16.62 -14.63
CA THR A 13 -7.69 16.72 -13.27
C THR A 13 -6.99 15.43 -12.89
N LEU A 14 -5.74 15.53 -12.44
CA LEU A 14 -4.99 14.42 -11.87
C LEU A 14 -5.12 14.47 -10.33
N VAL A 15 -5.67 13.42 -9.75
CA VAL A 15 -5.85 13.30 -8.29
C VAL A 15 -4.83 12.32 -7.72
N ILE A 16 -3.97 12.84 -6.85
CA ILE A 16 -2.90 12.05 -6.22
C ILE A 16 -3.09 12.07 -4.70
N LEU A 17 -3.14 10.90 -4.09
CA LEU A 17 -3.07 10.74 -2.64
C LEU A 17 -1.64 10.41 -2.22
N ALA A 18 -1.10 11.16 -1.26
CA ALA A 18 0.22 10.91 -0.70
C ALA A 18 0.11 10.51 0.78
N PHE A 19 0.35 9.24 1.08
CA PHE A 19 0.27 8.70 2.43
C PHE A 19 1.64 8.71 3.10
N SER A 20 1.73 9.41 4.23
CA SER A 20 2.97 9.56 5.00
C SER A 20 3.33 8.29 5.79
N GLY A 21 4.60 8.23 6.23
CA GLY A 21 5.04 7.25 7.21
C GLY A 21 4.56 7.56 8.62
N GLY A 22 4.70 6.61 9.54
CA GLY A 22 4.32 6.76 10.93
C GLY A 22 3.72 5.48 11.55
N GLY A 23 4.05 4.32 11.01
CA GLY A 23 3.61 3.01 11.49
C GLY A 23 2.09 2.83 11.38
N THR A 24 1.52 2.05 12.29
CA THR A 24 0.08 1.71 12.28
C THR A 24 -0.83 2.94 12.39
N ARG A 25 -0.37 4.02 13.04
CA ARG A 25 -1.16 5.27 13.13
C ARG A 25 -1.32 5.95 11.77
N ALA A 26 -0.23 6.00 10.98
CA ALA A 26 -0.29 6.54 9.63
C ALA A 26 -1.13 5.66 8.71
N ALA A 27 -1.04 4.34 8.85
CA ALA A 27 -1.89 3.40 8.13
C ALA A 27 -3.38 3.62 8.45
N ALA A 28 -3.73 3.78 9.74
CA ALA A 28 -5.10 4.05 10.16
C ALA A 28 -5.62 5.39 9.64
N PHE A 29 -4.79 6.44 9.68
CA PHE A 29 -5.15 7.74 9.13
C PHE A 29 -5.41 7.66 7.62
N SER A 30 -4.51 7.01 6.88
CA SER A 30 -4.64 6.81 5.43
C SER A 30 -5.90 6.01 5.07
N TYR A 31 -6.23 5.00 5.88
CA TYR A 31 -7.46 4.23 5.74
C TYR A 31 -8.70 5.10 5.95
N GLY A 32 -8.74 5.92 7.01
CA GLY A 32 -9.85 6.83 7.26
C GLY A 32 -10.03 7.88 6.14
N VAL A 33 -8.93 8.32 5.50
CA VAL A 33 -9.00 9.16 4.30
C VAL A 33 -9.69 8.40 3.16
N LEU A 34 -9.32 7.16 2.88
CA LEU A 34 -9.97 6.35 1.84
C LEU A 34 -11.47 6.14 2.13
N GLU A 35 -11.85 5.85 3.39
CA GLU A 35 -13.26 5.73 3.80
C GLU A 35 -14.02 7.03 3.54
N THR A 36 -13.44 8.17 3.95
CA THR A 36 -14.07 9.48 3.72
C THR A 36 -14.27 9.74 2.23
N LEU A 37 -13.26 9.49 1.41
CA LEU A 37 -13.35 9.71 -0.04
C LEU A 37 -14.32 8.76 -0.74
N ARG A 38 -14.51 7.55 -0.20
CA ARG A 38 -15.53 6.61 -0.67
C ARG A 38 -16.95 7.14 -0.48
N ASP A 39 -17.17 7.78 0.67
CA ASP A 39 -18.50 8.27 1.05
C ASP A 39 -18.81 9.66 0.46
N MET A 40 -17.77 10.40 0.02
CA MET A 40 -17.92 11.71 -0.62
C MET A 40 -18.30 11.57 -2.10
N GLN A 41 -19.19 12.44 -2.56
CA GLN A 41 -19.55 12.59 -3.96
C GLN A 41 -19.22 13.99 -4.47
N VAL A 42 -18.85 14.07 -5.74
CA VAL A 42 -18.59 15.32 -6.45
C VAL A 42 -19.27 15.30 -7.81
N THR A 43 -19.72 16.45 -8.26
CA THR A 43 -20.21 16.63 -9.61
C THR A 43 -19.04 16.99 -10.52
N THR A 44 -18.80 16.17 -11.54
CA THR A 44 -17.77 16.42 -12.55
C THR A 44 -18.14 17.62 -13.44
N LYS A 45 -17.19 18.11 -14.25
CA LYS A 45 -17.45 19.18 -15.21
C LYS A 45 -18.54 18.80 -16.24
N SER A 46 -18.66 17.53 -16.55
CA SER A 46 -19.71 17.01 -17.44
C SER A 46 -21.09 16.89 -16.76
N GLY A 47 -21.21 17.22 -15.48
CA GLY A 47 -22.45 17.13 -14.70
C GLY A 47 -22.77 15.75 -14.12
N ARG A 48 -21.82 14.79 -14.18
CA ARG A 48 -22.01 13.47 -13.56
C ARG A 48 -21.64 13.50 -12.06
N GLU A 49 -22.44 12.83 -11.25
CA GLU A 49 -22.06 12.56 -9.86
C GLU A 49 -21.18 11.31 -9.80
N VAL A 50 -20.02 11.43 -9.15
CA VAL A 50 -19.07 10.34 -8.96
C VAL A 50 -18.54 10.36 -7.54
N ARG A 51 -18.16 9.20 -7.00
CA ARG A 51 -17.47 9.14 -5.70
C ARG A 51 -16.07 9.72 -5.87
N VAL A 52 -15.62 10.51 -4.89
CA VAL A 52 -14.27 11.10 -4.93
C VAL A 52 -13.19 10.03 -5.00
N LEU A 53 -13.37 8.91 -4.30
CA LEU A 53 -12.44 7.78 -4.36
C LEU A 53 -12.22 7.25 -5.78
N ASP A 54 -13.26 7.24 -6.61
CA ASP A 54 -13.18 6.76 -8.00
C ASP A 54 -12.43 7.73 -8.93
N THR A 55 -12.21 8.98 -8.49
CA THR A 55 -11.43 9.97 -9.23
C THR A 55 -9.93 9.91 -8.93
N VAL A 56 -9.50 9.09 -7.96
CA VAL A 56 -8.09 8.99 -7.58
C VAL A 56 -7.32 8.23 -8.67
N ASP A 57 -6.31 8.88 -9.22
CA ASP A 57 -5.44 8.32 -10.27
C ASP A 57 -4.21 7.60 -9.70
N VAL A 58 -3.63 8.16 -8.62
CA VAL A 58 -2.38 7.66 -8.04
C VAL A 58 -2.47 7.70 -6.51
N ILE A 59 -2.00 6.63 -5.88
CA ILE A 59 -1.74 6.62 -4.44
C ILE A 59 -0.27 6.32 -4.23
N THR A 60 0.43 7.24 -3.56
CA THR A 60 1.81 7.00 -3.14
C THR A 60 1.88 6.80 -1.64
N GLY A 61 2.72 5.86 -1.18
CA GLY A 61 2.86 5.52 0.23
C GLY A 61 4.32 5.40 0.68
N ILE A 62 4.55 5.75 1.93
CA ILE A 62 5.84 5.58 2.62
C ILE A 62 5.58 4.88 3.95
N SER A 63 6.37 3.83 4.29
CA SER A 63 6.28 3.10 5.56
C SER A 63 4.82 2.67 5.87
N GLY A 64 4.22 3.11 6.98
CA GLY A 64 2.84 2.80 7.34
C GLY A 64 1.82 3.13 6.25
N GLY A 65 1.98 4.24 5.54
CA GLY A 65 1.12 4.60 4.41
C GLY A 65 1.23 3.66 3.22
N SER A 66 2.39 2.98 3.05
CA SER A 66 2.58 1.97 2.00
C SER A 66 1.67 0.76 2.20
N PHE A 67 1.46 0.33 3.45
CA PHE A 67 0.56 -0.80 3.73
C PHE A 67 -0.87 -0.51 3.30
N THR A 68 -1.38 0.67 3.61
CA THR A 68 -2.73 1.07 3.17
C THR A 68 -2.82 1.23 1.66
N ALA A 69 -1.82 1.85 1.03
CA ALA A 69 -1.77 2.02 -0.43
C ALA A 69 -1.76 0.67 -1.16
N LEU A 70 -0.85 -0.24 -0.76
CA LEU A 70 -0.74 -1.58 -1.37
C LEU A 70 -1.99 -2.42 -1.11
N ALA A 71 -2.51 -2.42 0.13
CA ALA A 71 -3.71 -3.17 0.47
C ALA A 71 -4.93 -2.66 -0.32
N PHE A 72 -5.07 -1.35 -0.52
CA PHE A 72 -6.11 -0.79 -1.37
C PHE A 72 -5.91 -1.18 -2.84
N GLY A 73 -4.68 -1.08 -3.35
CA GLY A 73 -4.35 -1.50 -4.71
C GLY A 73 -4.66 -2.98 -4.99
N LEU A 74 -4.48 -3.84 -3.98
CA LEU A 74 -4.74 -5.28 -4.09
C LEU A 74 -6.23 -5.62 -3.94
N HIS A 75 -6.86 -5.12 -2.87
CA HIS A 75 -8.21 -5.53 -2.48
C HIS A 75 -9.31 -4.61 -3.04
N GLY A 76 -8.99 -3.35 -3.36
CA GLY A 76 -9.98 -2.33 -3.76
C GLY A 76 -11.05 -2.15 -2.68
N GLU A 77 -12.33 -2.18 -3.06
CA GLU A 77 -13.47 -2.01 -2.14
C GLU A 77 -13.48 -3.03 -0.97
N LYS A 78 -13.00 -4.24 -1.19
CA LYS A 78 -12.91 -5.26 -0.14
C LYS A 78 -11.99 -4.86 1.02
N LEU A 79 -11.10 -3.88 0.82
CA LEU A 79 -10.27 -3.34 1.89
C LEU A 79 -11.11 -2.90 3.08
N PHE A 80 -12.23 -2.23 2.83
CA PHE A 80 -13.09 -1.67 3.88
C PHE A 80 -13.76 -2.73 4.76
N ASP A 81 -13.85 -3.96 4.29
CA ASP A 81 -14.41 -5.07 5.07
C ASP A 81 -13.36 -5.77 5.95
N ILE A 82 -12.08 -5.74 5.52
CA ILE A 82 -11.07 -6.61 6.12
C ILE A 82 -9.97 -5.87 6.91
N TYR A 83 -9.59 -4.66 6.49
CA TYR A 83 -8.36 -4.01 6.92
C TYR A 83 -8.30 -3.68 8.41
N GLU A 84 -9.42 -3.23 8.98
CA GLU A 84 -9.50 -2.96 10.41
C GLU A 84 -9.22 -4.21 11.25
N ALA A 85 -9.90 -5.31 10.95
CA ALA A 85 -9.81 -6.52 11.73
C ALA A 85 -8.46 -7.23 11.50
N SER A 86 -8.00 -7.29 10.25
CA SER A 86 -6.78 -8.00 9.89
C SER A 86 -5.51 -7.27 10.31
N PHE A 87 -5.54 -5.93 10.32
CA PHE A 87 -4.33 -5.14 10.49
C PHE A 87 -4.44 -4.04 11.56
N LEU A 88 -5.41 -3.11 11.45
CA LEU A 88 -5.40 -1.93 12.31
C LEU A 88 -5.69 -2.24 13.78
N LYS A 89 -6.61 -3.17 14.06
CA LYS A 89 -6.98 -3.60 15.42
C LYS A 89 -6.07 -4.71 15.97
N ARG A 90 -5.12 -5.19 15.19
CA ARG A 90 -4.19 -6.25 15.57
C ARG A 90 -2.98 -5.69 16.31
N ASN A 91 -2.56 -6.36 17.37
CA ASN A 91 -1.33 -5.99 18.06
C ASN A 91 -0.09 -6.55 17.34
N VAL A 92 0.16 -6.00 16.13
CA VAL A 92 1.26 -6.38 15.24
C VAL A 92 2.61 -6.38 15.94
N GLN A 93 2.89 -5.34 16.74
CA GLN A 93 4.16 -5.23 17.47
C GLN A 93 4.29 -6.33 18.53
N GLY A 94 3.24 -6.63 19.28
CA GLY A 94 3.25 -7.71 20.26
C GLY A 94 3.41 -9.09 19.62
N GLU A 95 2.82 -9.30 18.46
CA GLU A 95 2.98 -10.54 17.71
C GLU A 95 4.40 -10.71 17.15
N LEU A 96 5.01 -9.65 16.64
CA LEU A 96 6.41 -9.68 16.20
C LEU A 96 7.36 -10.00 17.37
N VAL A 97 7.15 -9.40 18.53
CA VAL A 97 7.94 -9.71 19.73
C VAL A 97 7.76 -11.18 20.14
N LYS A 98 6.53 -11.69 20.16
CA LYS A 98 6.28 -13.11 20.45
C LYS A 98 6.99 -14.03 19.45
N ARG A 99 6.93 -13.76 18.16
CA ARG A 99 7.61 -14.54 17.12
C ARG A 99 9.14 -14.48 17.28
N ALA A 100 9.70 -13.34 17.66
CA ALA A 100 11.13 -13.18 17.90
C ALA A 100 11.61 -13.91 19.17
N LEU A 101 10.75 -14.04 20.17
CA LEU A 101 11.04 -14.77 21.42
C LEU A 101 10.77 -16.27 21.31
N ASP A 102 10.13 -16.74 20.25
CA ASP A 102 9.85 -18.16 20.04
C ASP A 102 11.15 -18.90 19.71
N PRO A 103 11.56 -19.89 20.54
CA PRO A 103 12.79 -20.65 20.35
C PRO A 103 12.85 -21.38 18.99
N PHE A 104 11.72 -21.73 18.39
CA PHE A 104 11.66 -22.39 17.09
C PHE A 104 12.14 -21.47 15.96
N ASN A 105 12.06 -20.14 16.14
CA ASN A 105 12.54 -19.17 15.15
C ASN A 105 14.03 -18.79 15.34
N TRP A 106 14.67 -19.15 16.45
CA TRP A 106 16.05 -18.78 16.74
C TRP A 106 17.08 -19.30 15.72
N PRO A 107 16.99 -20.52 15.21
CA PRO A 107 17.93 -20.98 14.19
C PRO A 107 17.87 -20.10 12.93
N SER A 108 16.66 -19.71 12.53
CA SER A 108 16.46 -18.81 11.39
C SER A 108 16.96 -17.40 11.68
N LEU A 109 16.65 -16.84 12.84
CA LEU A 109 17.12 -15.50 13.28
C LEU A 109 18.64 -15.41 13.45
N ALA A 110 19.30 -16.53 13.72
CA ALA A 110 20.76 -16.61 13.83
C ALA A 110 21.48 -16.82 12.47
N SER A 111 20.72 -17.05 11.41
CA SER A 111 21.29 -17.23 10.06
C SER A 111 21.67 -15.88 9.46
N SER A 112 22.72 -15.84 8.65
CA SER A 112 23.21 -14.61 8.01
C SER A 112 22.28 -14.02 6.94
N GLY A 113 21.25 -14.74 6.55
CA GLY A 113 20.30 -14.32 5.50
C GLY A 113 18.87 -14.11 5.99
N TRP A 114 18.58 -14.34 7.28
CA TRP A 114 17.23 -14.22 7.81
C TRP A 114 17.25 -13.50 9.16
N GLY A 115 16.59 -12.36 9.25
CA GLY A 115 16.62 -11.51 10.42
C GLY A 115 15.24 -10.99 10.83
N ARG A 116 15.24 -9.91 11.58
CA ARG A 116 14.00 -9.26 12.04
C ARG A 116 13.13 -8.73 10.90
N SER A 117 13.77 -8.32 9.80
CA SER A 117 13.06 -7.77 8.63
C SER A 117 12.27 -8.84 7.91
N GLU A 118 12.85 -10.03 7.72
CA GLU A 118 12.19 -11.17 7.09
C GLU A 118 11.03 -11.69 7.95
N LEU A 119 11.24 -11.74 9.28
CA LEU A 119 10.17 -12.11 10.21
C LEU A 119 8.97 -11.15 10.11
N ALA A 120 9.24 -9.85 10.01
CA ALA A 120 8.21 -8.84 9.85
C ALA A 120 7.54 -8.93 8.47
N ALA A 121 8.32 -9.12 7.40
CA ALA A 121 7.82 -9.26 6.05
C ALA A 121 6.87 -10.46 5.94
N ASN A 122 7.28 -11.64 6.44
CA ASN A 122 6.44 -12.83 6.45
C ASN A 122 5.14 -12.61 7.22
N MET A 123 5.20 -11.94 8.37
CA MET A 123 4.00 -11.65 9.13
C MET A 123 3.06 -10.70 8.41
N TYR A 124 3.58 -9.65 7.78
CA TYR A 124 2.75 -8.72 6.99
C TYR A 124 2.16 -9.40 5.76
N ASP A 125 2.92 -10.28 5.13
CA ASP A 125 2.42 -11.08 4.02
C ASP A 125 1.24 -11.96 4.46
N GLU A 126 1.38 -12.72 5.54
CA GLU A 126 0.32 -13.57 6.08
C GLU A 126 -0.98 -12.79 6.39
N ILE A 127 -0.89 -11.58 6.92
CA ILE A 127 -2.07 -10.83 7.40
C ILE A 127 -2.72 -9.92 6.35
N LEU A 128 -1.98 -9.51 5.31
CA LEU A 128 -2.46 -8.51 4.34
C LEU A 128 -2.35 -8.97 2.89
N PHE A 129 -1.29 -9.68 2.51
CA PHE A 129 -0.96 -9.84 1.09
C PHE A 129 -1.05 -11.29 0.62
N ASN A 130 -0.80 -12.28 1.49
CA ASN A 130 -0.94 -13.71 1.20
C ASN A 130 -0.18 -14.14 -0.09
N GLY A 131 1.08 -13.72 -0.22
CA GLY A 131 1.93 -14.01 -1.36
C GLY A 131 1.66 -13.14 -2.60
N ALA A 132 0.81 -12.12 -2.50
CA ALA A 132 0.53 -11.24 -3.63
C ALA A 132 1.76 -10.40 -4.02
N THR A 133 1.89 -10.16 -5.30
CA THR A 133 2.95 -9.38 -5.93
C THR A 133 2.39 -8.10 -6.56
N PHE A 134 3.24 -7.21 -7.06
CA PHE A 134 2.80 -6.03 -7.80
C PHE A 134 1.96 -6.35 -9.05
N LYS A 135 2.09 -7.57 -9.61
CA LYS A 135 1.29 -8.02 -10.75
C LYS A 135 -0.17 -8.28 -10.39
N ASP A 136 -0.44 -8.53 -9.11
CA ASP A 136 -1.78 -8.82 -8.60
C ASP A 136 -2.57 -7.56 -8.23
N LEU A 137 -1.92 -6.40 -8.26
CA LEU A 137 -2.59 -5.12 -8.05
C LEU A 137 -3.64 -4.88 -9.13
N LYS A 138 -4.78 -4.33 -8.72
CA LYS A 138 -5.90 -4.07 -9.64
C LYS A 138 -5.51 -3.06 -10.72
N ARG A 139 -5.66 -3.45 -11.96
CA ARG A 139 -5.36 -2.61 -13.13
C ARG A 139 -6.38 -1.50 -13.37
N ASP A 140 -7.60 -1.71 -12.89
CA ASP A 140 -8.71 -0.77 -12.99
C ASP A 140 -8.80 0.20 -11.80
N GLY A 141 -7.88 0.09 -10.83
CA GLY A 141 -7.72 0.98 -9.68
C GLY A 141 -6.70 2.11 -9.91
N PRO A 142 -6.42 2.90 -8.87
CA PRO A 142 -5.35 3.88 -8.91
C PRO A 142 -3.98 3.21 -9.06
N ARG A 143 -3.03 3.91 -9.67
CA ARG A 143 -1.63 3.46 -9.73
C ARG A 143 -1.02 3.57 -8.33
N ILE A 144 -0.47 2.47 -7.83
CA ILE A 144 0.17 2.43 -6.51
C ILE A 144 1.68 2.60 -6.67
N LEU A 145 2.23 3.57 -5.92
CA LEU A 145 3.66 3.84 -5.87
C LEU A 145 4.12 3.81 -4.42
N VAL A 146 4.93 2.85 -4.05
CA VAL A 146 5.55 2.79 -2.73
C VAL A 146 7.04 3.03 -2.84
N SER A 147 7.63 3.63 -1.84
CA SER A 147 9.03 3.99 -1.88
C SER A 147 9.74 3.76 -0.56
N ALA A 148 11.04 3.48 -0.67
CA ALA A 148 11.99 3.41 0.41
C ALA A 148 13.13 4.41 0.17
N THR A 149 13.97 4.60 1.19
CA THR A 149 15.21 5.37 1.09
C THR A 149 16.38 4.41 1.15
N ASP A 150 17.30 4.50 0.20
CA ASP A 150 18.58 3.84 0.29
C ASP A 150 19.39 4.47 1.42
N LEU A 151 19.84 3.65 2.35
CA LEU A 151 20.59 4.13 3.53
C LEU A 151 22.04 4.50 3.19
N ALA A 152 22.57 4.04 2.04
CA ALA A 152 23.95 4.28 1.68
C ALA A 152 24.15 5.73 1.17
N ASP A 153 23.23 6.23 0.38
CA ASP A 153 23.36 7.54 -0.27
C ASP A 153 22.17 8.48 -0.09
N GLY A 154 21.11 8.00 0.59
CA GLY A 154 19.90 8.77 0.84
C GLY A 154 18.97 8.90 -0.36
N THR A 155 19.22 8.18 -1.45
CA THR A 155 18.35 8.24 -2.64
C THR A 155 17.00 7.55 -2.40
N ARG A 156 15.99 8.04 -3.11
CA ARG A 156 14.65 7.46 -3.08
C ARG A 156 14.54 6.32 -4.09
N LEU A 157 14.26 5.13 -3.61
CA LEU A 157 13.90 3.98 -4.43
C LEU A 157 12.36 3.88 -4.51
N ILE A 158 11.81 3.90 -5.72
CA ILE A 158 10.38 3.67 -5.97
C ILE A 158 10.21 2.24 -6.46
N PHE A 159 9.35 1.48 -5.77
CA PHE A 159 9.02 0.11 -6.16
C PHE A 159 7.97 0.14 -7.28
N ASN A 160 8.41 0.02 -8.51
CA ASN A 160 7.57 -0.17 -9.67
C ASN A 160 8.36 -0.91 -10.78
N PRO A 161 7.67 -1.58 -11.72
CA PRO A 161 8.34 -2.31 -12.80
C PRO A 161 9.31 -1.45 -13.61
N ASP A 162 8.93 -0.22 -13.95
CA ASP A 162 9.74 0.68 -14.77
C ASP A 162 11.10 0.97 -14.11
N ASN A 163 11.14 1.17 -12.78
CA ASN A 163 12.39 1.38 -12.05
C ASN A 163 13.23 0.10 -11.95
N PHE A 164 12.60 -1.04 -11.79
CA PHE A 164 13.30 -2.32 -11.73
C PHE A 164 13.93 -2.66 -13.08
N ASP A 165 13.26 -2.36 -14.19
CA ASP A 165 13.83 -2.50 -15.53
C ASP A 165 15.07 -1.63 -15.70
N VAL A 166 15.05 -0.37 -15.24
CA VAL A 166 16.21 0.53 -15.27
C VAL A 166 17.36 0.01 -14.40
N LEU A 167 17.05 -0.60 -13.25
CA LEU A 167 18.03 -1.18 -12.33
C LEU A 167 18.49 -2.58 -12.75
N CYS A 168 18.00 -3.11 -13.87
CA CYS A 168 18.29 -4.46 -14.35
C CYS A 168 18.03 -5.54 -13.28
N THR A 169 16.95 -5.42 -12.54
CA THR A 169 16.54 -6.37 -11.50
C THR A 169 15.12 -6.86 -11.74
N ASP A 170 14.85 -8.09 -11.34
CA ASP A 170 13.56 -8.77 -11.44
C ASP A 170 12.83 -8.89 -10.09
N LEU A 171 13.14 -8.00 -9.15
CA LEU A 171 12.54 -7.93 -7.82
C LEU A 171 11.01 -7.67 -7.83
#